data_5d300bc738d017c9c58d3f63c0b3aa59
#
_entry.id   5d300bc738d017c9c58d3f63c0b3aa59
#
_cell.length_a   1.000
_cell.length_b   1.000
_cell.length_c   1.000
_cell.angle_alpha   90.00
_cell.angle_beta   90.00
_cell.angle_gamma   90.00
#
_symmetry.space_group_name_H-M   'P 1'
#
loop_
_entity.id
_entity.type
_entity.pdbx_description
1 polymer ?
#
loop_
_entity_poly.entity_id
_entity_poly.type
_entity_poly.pdbx_seq_one_letter_code
_entity_poly.pdbx_strand_id
1 'polypeptide(L)'
;MTAYLSVEEAAAKWKLSTRRIQDLCRLGKVPGAKRFGTNWMIPTDAVRPVDGRSKAAKVAKEPEGWQQPLIRRSPFLDMTDMYQVPGSAEQCIQALTDHPEAKALFSAEIAYSRGEIDRVYSHARDFLNSHSGFYAVISGGMLLALVAVWKGDVHLWNEAHRHFYEAPCKSELDRDIVDLALASADIAIRDTDEFPEWFVRGCFNKLPRDAHPAARVYYIRHLLIVAQELAMGNYKMDEVKGMGLMRMLPYTIEPMISQMVVERVIMAEIYLRLMAAVVYHQCGDDRRAAEHLDAAISLCLPDRLYGPLVEHRRQLGPFLDDRLALIDPEALKKVKILHKQLHAGWTKLHNAVLERSVQVTLTGREREVARLAAFGLTDIQIAAQLHLAESSVKAAIKTAKNKTGTNSRKELALFI
;
A
#
# COMPACT_ATOMS: atom_id res chain seq x y z
N MET A 1 40.42 -8.22 -43.29
CA MET A 1 40.06 -9.63 -43.01
C MET A 1 39.74 -9.73 -41.54
N THR A 2 38.53 -10.13 -41.21
CA THR A 2 38.11 -10.30 -39.81
C THR A 2 38.80 -11.57 -39.31
N ALA A 3 39.70 -11.49 -38.33
CA ALA A 3 40.32 -12.65 -37.71
C ALA A 3 39.29 -13.31 -36.78
N TYR A 4 39.33 -14.64 -36.69
CA TYR A 4 38.41 -15.42 -35.87
C TYR A 4 39.19 -16.27 -34.85
N LEU A 5 38.61 -16.43 -33.67
CA LEU A 5 39.04 -17.31 -32.61
C LEU A 5 38.29 -18.64 -32.68
N SER A 6 38.95 -19.71 -32.29
CA SER A 6 38.31 -20.99 -31.99
C SER A 6 37.52 -20.92 -30.71
N VAL A 7 36.68 -21.93 -30.42
CA VAL A 7 35.92 -22.04 -29.16
C VAL A 7 36.86 -22.10 -27.96
N GLU A 8 38.00 -22.79 -28.07
CA GLU A 8 39.01 -22.94 -27.04
C GLU A 8 39.72 -21.61 -26.73
N GLU A 9 40.09 -20.86 -27.78
CA GLU A 9 40.71 -19.54 -27.63
C GLU A 9 39.74 -18.52 -27.02
N ALA A 10 38.47 -18.53 -27.44
CA ALA A 10 37.45 -17.70 -26.87
C ALA A 10 37.14 -18.08 -25.41
N ALA A 11 37.16 -19.36 -25.08
CA ALA A 11 37.00 -19.88 -23.72
C ALA A 11 38.12 -19.38 -22.79
N ALA A 12 39.36 -19.43 -23.26
CA ALA A 12 40.54 -18.92 -22.54
C ALA A 12 40.43 -17.37 -22.35
N LYS A 13 40.13 -16.63 -23.45
CA LYS A 13 39.98 -15.17 -23.45
C LYS A 13 38.89 -14.67 -22.48
N TRP A 14 37.74 -15.36 -22.44
CA TRP A 14 36.58 -14.95 -21.65
C TRP A 14 36.49 -15.62 -20.29
N LYS A 15 37.41 -16.53 -19.97
CA LYS A 15 37.41 -17.36 -18.74
C LYS A 15 36.08 -18.09 -18.55
N LEU A 16 35.63 -18.78 -19.60
CA LEU A 16 34.42 -19.60 -19.65
C LEU A 16 34.77 -21.03 -20.10
N SER A 17 33.91 -22.00 -19.85
CA SER A 17 34.08 -23.35 -20.42
C SER A 17 33.74 -23.35 -21.92
N THR A 18 34.38 -24.22 -22.69
CA THR A 18 34.13 -24.43 -24.13
C THR A 18 32.65 -24.71 -24.40
N ARG A 19 32.02 -25.54 -23.54
CA ARG A 19 30.58 -25.83 -23.60
C ARG A 19 29.75 -24.58 -23.50
N ARG A 20 30.11 -23.64 -22.59
CA ARG A 20 29.40 -22.38 -22.41
C ARG A 20 29.52 -21.45 -23.61
N ILE A 21 30.71 -21.44 -24.26
CA ILE A 21 30.91 -20.66 -25.49
C ILE A 21 30.03 -21.21 -26.62
N GLN A 22 29.98 -22.54 -26.79
CA GLN A 22 29.13 -23.17 -27.80
C GLN A 22 27.64 -22.86 -27.58
N ASP A 23 27.18 -22.88 -26.32
CA ASP A 23 25.80 -22.52 -25.98
C ASP A 23 25.50 -21.05 -26.29
N LEU A 24 26.40 -20.11 -25.97
CA LEU A 24 26.27 -18.70 -26.30
C LEU A 24 26.22 -18.46 -27.82
N CYS A 25 27.03 -19.16 -28.60
CA CYS A 25 27.00 -19.08 -30.05
C CYS A 25 25.70 -19.66 -30.62
N ARG A 26 25.23 -20.80 -30.08
CA ARG A 26 23.97 -21.45 -30.50
C ARG A 26 22.76 -20.53 -30.24
N LEU A 27 22.77 -19.80 -29.12
CA LEU A 27 21.74 -18.87 -28.73
C LEU A 27 21.86 -17.50 -29.42
N GLY A 28 22.78 -17.33 -30.38
CA GLY A 28 22.98 -16.07 -31.09
C GLY A 28 23.48 -14.89 -30.21
N LYS A 29 24.01 -15.20 -29.02
CA LYS A 29 24.45 -14.18 -28.04
C LYS A 29 25.88 -13.68 -28.30
N VAL A 30 26.58 -14.24 -29.28
CA VAL A 30 27.90 -13.78 -29.75
C VAL A 30 27.75 -13.15 -31.12
N PRO A 31 27.71 -11.80 -31.25
CA PRO A 31 27.54 -11.13 -32.53
C PRO A 31 28.66 -11.52 -33.50
N GLY A 32 28.30 -11.83 -34.73
CA GLY A 32 29.28 -12.18 -35.78
C GLY A 32 29.86 -13.58 -35.70
N ALA A 33 29.48 -14.40 -34.70
CA ALA A 33 29.88 -15.81 -34.64
C ALA A 33 29.27 -16.60 -35.82
N LYS A 34 30.08 -17.37 -36.52
CA LYS A 34 29.68 -18.19 -37.67
C LYS A 34 30.02 -19.64 -37.43
N ARG A 35 29.21 -20.55 -37.98
CA ARG A 35 29.47 -21.99 -37.93
C ARG A 35 30.20 -22.42 -39.20
N PHE A 36 31.32 -23.11 -39.01
CA PHE A 36 32.07 -23.70 -40.09
C PHE A 36 32.23 -25.19 -39.83
N GLY A 37 31.51 -26.03 -40.54
CA GLY A 37 31.40 -27.45 -40.25
C GLY A 37 30.80 -27.72 -38.89
N THR A 38 31.55 -28.43 -38.02
CA THR A 38 31.15 -28.72 -36.64
C THR A 38 31.58 -27.64 -35.64
N ASN A 39 32.43 -26.69 -36.04
CA ASN A 39 33.08 -25.72 -35.15
C ASN A 39 32.48 -24.31 -35.27
N TRP A 40 32.52 -23.55 -34.19
CA TRP A 40 32.17 -22.13 -34.17
C TRP A 40 33.42 -21.28 -34.39
N MET A 41 33.29 -20.24 -35.20
CA MET A 41 34.28 -19.19 -35.45
C MET A 41 33.77 -17.91 -34.81
N ILE A 42 34.51 -17.37 -33.83
CA ILE A 42 34.15 -16.21 -33.04
C ILE A 42 35.01 -15.02 -33.46
N PRO A 43 34.45 -13.87 -33.87
CA PRO A 43 35.27 -12.70 -34.23
C PRO A 43 36.24 -12.34 -33.08
N THR A 44 37.47 -11.95 -33.42
CA THR A 44 38.49 -11.57 -32.40
C THR A 44 38.11 -10.31 -31.62
N ASP A 45 37.29 -9.46 -32.21
CA ASP A 45 36.71 -8.24 -31.63
C ASP A 45 35.41 -8.48 -30.87
N ALA A 46 34.88 -9.72 -30.88
CA ALA A 46 33.67 -10.02 -30.12
C ALA A 46 33.90 -9.82 -28.63
N VAL A 47 32.93 -9.13 -28.01
CA VAL A 47 32.91 -8.89 -26.57
C VAL A 47 32.26 -10.08 -25.87
N ARG A 48 32.77 -10.43 -24.70
CA ARG A 48 32.16 -11.46 -23.85
C ARG A 48 30.71 -11.13 -23.57
N PRO A 49 29.74 -11.99 -23.95
CA PRO A 49 28.33 -11.75 -23.59
C PRO A 49 28.14 -11.67 -22.08
N VAL A 50 27.40 -10.69 -21.61
CA VAL A 50 27.10 -10.53 -20.18
C VAL A 50 26.26 -11.72 -19.73
N ASP A 51 26.70 -12.44 -18.70
CA ASP A 51 25.92 -13.52 -18.12
C ASP A 51 24.67 -12.92 -17.47
N GLY A 52 23.48 -13.31 -17.94
CA GLY A 52 22.19 -12.88 -17.39
C GLY A 52 21.99 -13.18 -15.90
N ARG A 53 22.94 -13.91 -15.28
CA ARG A 53 23.00 -14.19 -13.84
C ARG A 53 24.00 -13.32 -13.08
N SER A 54 24.80 -12.50 -13.77
CA SER A 54 25.76 -11.59 -13.12
C SER A 54 25.04 -10.37 -12.52
N LYS A 55 25.61 -9.80 -11.45
CA LYS A 55 25.11 -8.54 -10.87
C LYS A 55 24.97 -7.39 -11.90
N ALA A 56 25.82 -7.38 -12.93
CA ALA A 56 25.76 -6.39 -14.02
C ALA A 56 24.60 -6.63 -15.01
N ALA A 57 24.07 -7.86 -15.12
CA ALA A 57 22.88 -8.15 -15.95
C ALA A 57 21.56 -7.92 -15.20
N LYS A 58 21.65 -7.60 -13.92
CA LYS A 58 20.53 -7.14 -13.08
C LYS A 58 20.35 -5.60 -13.07
N VAL A 59 20.95 -4.88 -13.99
CA VAL A 59 20.40 -3.60 -14.41
C VAL A 59 19.08 -3.97 -15.07
N ALA A 60 18.01 -3.86 -14.32
CA ALA A 60 16.68 -4.16 -14.79
C ALA A 60 16.49 -3.40 -16.11
N LYS A 61 16.03 -4.08 -17.17
CA LYS A 61 15.51 -3.38 -18.34
C LYS A 61 14.49 -2.40 -17.83
N GLU A 62 14.60 -1.14 -18.26
CA GLU A 62 13.56 -0.16 -17.98
C GLU A 62 12.21 -0.76 -18.34
N PRO A 63 11.22 -0.72 -17.44
CA PRO A 63 9.90 -1.25 -17.73
C PRO A 63 9.33 -0.55 -18.96
N GLU A 64 8.57 -1.28 -19.77
CA GLU A 64 7.93 -0.73 -20.96
C GLU A 64 7.05 0.47 -20.56
N GLY A 65 7.27 1.62 -21.24
CA GLY A 65 6.55 2.86 -20.93
C GLY A 65 7.11 3.68 -19.77
N TRP A 66 8.25 3.27 -19.15
CA TRP A 66 8.91 4.07 -18.13
C TRP A 66 9.43 5.41 -18.70
N GLN A 67 9.23 6.46 -17.93
CA GLN A 67 9.76 7.79 -18.19
C GLN A 67 10.47 8.29 -16.94
N GLN A 68 11.41 9.22 -17.13
CA GLN A 68 12.09 9.85 -16.00
C GLN A 68 11.04 10.54 -15.11
N PRO A 69 11.02 10.27 -13.78
CA PRO A 69 10.04 10.82 -12.88
C PRO A 69 10.13 12.34 -12.82
N LEU A 70 8.98 13.00 -12.76
CA LEU A 70 8.90 14.42 -12.46
C LEU A 70 9.21 14.65 -10.99
N ILE A 71 9.94 15.73 -10.70
CA ILE A 71 10.22 16.10 -9.30
C ILE A 71 8.92 16.53 -8.64
N ARG A 72 8.54 15.82 -7.61
CA ARG A 72 7.34 16.10 -6.84
C ARG A 72 7.49 17.38 -6.03
N ARG A 73 6.45 18.20 -6.06
CA ARG A 73 6.34 19.43 -5.28
C ARG A 73 5.31 19.30 -4.14
N SER A 74 4.52 18.23 -4.13
CA SER A 74 3.58 17.95 -3.05
C SER A 74 4.30 17.29 -1.86
N PRO A 75 3.96 17.64 -0.61
CA PRO A 75 4.50 16.98 0.59
C PRO A 75 3.86 15.63 0.87
N PHE A 76 2.80 15.26 0.12
CA PHE A 76 2.04 14.04 0.37
C PHE A 76 2.67 12.85 -0.32
N LEU A 77 2.46 11.67 0.28
CA LEU A 77 3.03 10.41 -0.17
C LEU A 77 2.78 10.20 -1.65
N ASP A 78 3.81 9.78 -2.36
CA ASP A 78 3.91 9.29 -3.74
C ASP A 78 2.58 9.16 -4.54
N MET A 79 1.75 10.18 -4.46
CA MET A 79 0.46 10.24 -5.14
C MET A 79 0.49 11.17 -6.36
N THR A 80 1.69 11.34 -6.93
CA THR A 80 1.96 12.15 -8.11
C THR A 80 2.76 11.37 -9.14
N ASP A 81 3.32 12.05 -10.13
CA ASP A 81 3.96 11.47 -11.31
C ASP A 81 5.32 10.78 -11.08
N MET A 82 5.78 10.65 -9.84
CA MET A 82 7.08 10.07 -9.54
C MET A 82 7.13 8.55 -9.75
N TYR A 83 6.01 7.86 -9.62
CA TYR A 83 5.88 6.42 -9.80
C TYR A 83 4.76 6.10 -10.78
N GLN A 84 5.15 5.84 -12.04
CA GLN A 84 4.20 5.73 -13.16
C GLN A 84 4.06 4.30 -13.72
N VAL A 85 4.99 3.41 -13.40
CA VAL A 85 5.04 2.04 -13.94
C VAL A 85 5.30 1.05 -12.82
N PRO A 86 4.43 0.05 -12.60
CA PRO A 86 4.68 -1.01 -11.64
C PRO A 86 5.98 -1.74 -11.93
N GLY A 87 6.78 -2.00 -10.89
CA GLY A 87 8.09 -2.63 -11.03
C GLY A 87 9.24 -1.64 -11.26
N SER A 88 8.98 -0.33 -11.27
CA SER A 88 10.00 0.70 -11.54
C SER A 88 10.49 1.48 -10.32
N ALA A 89 10.14 1.08 -9.09
CA ALA A 89 10.49 1.86 -7.89
C ALA A 89 12.00 2.09 -7.75
N GLU A 90 12.84 1.07 -7.99
CA GLU A 90 14.29 1.21 -7.90
C GLU A 90 14.87 2.11 -9.01
N GLN A 91 14.32 2.05 -10.22
CA GLN A 91 14.70 2.93 -11.33
C GLN A 91 14.34 4.39 -11.03
N CYS A 92 13.16 4.63 -10.45
CA CYS A 92 12.75 5.96 -10.00
C CYS A 92 13.71 6.52 -8.93
N ILE A 93 14.08 5.71 -7.93
CA ILE A 93 15.04 6.10 -6.90
C ILE A 93 16.41 6.45 -7.52
N GLN A 94 16.87 5.67 -8.50
CA GLN A 94 18.13 5.94 -9.20
C GLN A 94 18.08 7.20 -10.04
N ALA A 95 16.97 7.43 -10.75
CA ALA A 95 16.76 8.62 -11.57
C ALA A 95 16.74 9.92 -10.77
N LEU A 96 16.43 9.86 -9.47
CA LEU A 96 16.42 11.01 -8.55
C LEU A 96 17.79 11.28 -7.90
N THR A 97 18.88 10.72 -8.41
CA THR A 97 20.22 10.85 -7.75
C THR A 97 20.68 12.30 -7.66
N ASP A 98 20.37 13.13 -8.65
CA ASP A 98 20.72 14.57 -8.65
C ASP A 98 19.73 15.44 -7.85
N HIS A 99 18.71 14.82 -7.23
CA HIS A 99 17.68 15.47 -6.43
C HIS A 99 17.56 14.81 -5.06
N PRO A 100 18.51 15.04 -4.14
CA PRO A 100 18.65 14.28 -2.89
C PRO A 100 17.41 14.34 -1.98
N GLU A 101 16.75 15.50 -1.91
CA GLU A 101 15.52 15.67 -1.12
C GLU A 101 14.37 14.80 -1.68
N ALA A 102 14.09 14.90 -2.97
CA ALA A 102 13.06 14.11 -3.63
C ALA A 102 13.36 12.60 -3.55
N LYS A 103 14.64 12.21 -3.70
CA LYS A 103 15.09 10.84 -3.57
C LYS A 103 14.88 10.30 -2.15
N ALA A 104 15.22 11.07 -1.12
CA ALA A 104 15.03 10.66 0.27
C ALA A 104 13.56 10.47 0.60
N LEU A 105 12.70 11.42 0.20
CA LEU A 105 11.26 11.34 0.39
C LEU A 105 10.65 10.14 -0.33
N PHE A 106 10.91 9.99 -1.62
CA PHE A 106 10.40 8.87 -2.42
C PHE A 106 10.87 7.51 -1.88
N SER A 107 12.15 7.41 -1.46
CA SER A 107 12.66 6.18 -0.83
C SER A 107 11.93 5.83 0.47
N ALA A 108 11.56 6.84 1.27
CA ALA A 108 10.80 6.65 2.50
C ALA A 108 9.35 6.18 2.20
N GLU A 109 8.73 6.73 1.18
CA GLU A 109 7.38 6.36 0.75
C GLU A 109 7.30 4.93 0.20
N ILE A 110 8.29 4.52 -0.60
CA ILE A 110 8.40 3.14 -1.07
C ILE A 110 8.68 2.20 0.11
N ALA A 111 9.54 2.58 1.06
CA ALA A 111 9.77 1.80 2.27
C ALA A 111 8.48 1.64 3.10
N TYR A 112 7.68 2.73 3.24
CA TYR A 112 6.38 2.67 3.88
C TYR A 112 5.44 1.69 3.18
N SER A 113 5.32 1.83 1.87
CA SER A 113 4.47 0.95 1.05
C SER A 113 4.92 -0.52 1.08
N ARG A 114 6.19 -0.79 1.35
CA ARG A 114 6.73 -2.15 1.58
C ARG A 114 6.53 -2.65 3.02
N GLY A 115 6.10 -1.80 3.94
CA GLY A 115 5.96 -2.11 5.37
C GLY A 115 7.30 -2.16 6.12
N GLU A 116 8.32 -1.43 5.66
CA GLU A 116 9.66 -1.34 6.25
C GLU A 116 9.73 -0.17 7.25
N ILE A 117 8.89 -0.23 8.31
CA ILE A 117 8.57 0.91 9.17
C ILE A 117 9.77 1.50 9.93
N ASP A 118 10.74 0.67 10.35
CA ASP A 118 11.94 1.17 11.01
C ASP A 118 12.82 1.98 10.04
N ARG A 119 12.84 1.60 8.77
CA ARG A 119 13.51 2.35 7.72
C ARG A 119 12.82 3.68 7.44
N VAL A 120 11.48 3.68 7.42
CA VAL A 120 10.67 4.92 7.30
C VAL A 120 11.00 5.87 8.45
N TYR A 121 11.08 5.36 9.68
CA TYR A 121 11.44 6.16 10.85
C TYR A 121 12.82 6.81 10.72
N SER A 122 13.84 6.04 10.34
CA SER A 122 15.19 6.59 10.09
C SER A 122 15.16 7.67 9.02
N HIS A 123 14.52 7.40 7.87
CA HIS A 123 14.41 8.39 6.79
C HIS A 123 13.67 9.67 7.23
N ALA A 124 12.60 9.55 7.99
CA ALA A 124 11.85 10.71 8.50
C ALA A 124 12.73 11.57 9.42
N ARG A 125 13.50 10.95 10.31
CA ARG A 125 14.43 11.65 11.21
C ARG A 125 15.56 12.35 10.46
N ASP A 126 16.21 11.63 9.55
CA ASP A 126 17.29 12.18 8.72
C ASP A 126 16.79 13.34 7.87
N PHE A 127 15.60 13.21 7.31
CA PHE A 127 14.96 14.20 6.47
C PHE A 127 14.63 15.48 7.26
N LEU A 128 14.00 15.37 8.43
CA LEU A 128 13.68 16.50 9.30
C LEU A 128 14.91 17.19 9.86
N ASN A 129 15.99 16.44 10.16
CA ASN A 129 17.25 17.00 10.64
C ASN A 129 18.02 17.76 9.54
N SER A 130 17.82 17.37 8.28
CA SER A 130 18.57 17.93 7.14
C SER A 130 17.84 19.06 6.42
N HIS A 131 16.52 19.20 6.63
CA HIS A 131 15.66 20.11 5.88
C HIS A 131 14.69 20.86 6.81
N SER A 132 14.56 22.16 6.59
CA SER A 132 13.70 23.06 7.39
C SER A 132 12.65 23.82 6.55
N GLY A 133 12.58 23.54 5.25
CA GLY A 133 11.59 24.15 4.36
C GLY A 133 10.17 23.65 4.65
N PHE A 134 9.16 24.45 4.33
CA PHE A 134 7.75 24.14 4.58
C PHE A 134 7.37 22.71 4.13
N TYR A 135 7.61 22.38 2.85
CA TYR A 135 7.27 21.06 2.31
C TYR A 135 8.02 19.92 2.99
N ALA A 136 9.29 20.14 3.32
CA ALA A 136 10.11 19.16 4.01
C ALA A 136 9.59 18.85 5.41
N VAL A 137 9.19 19.87 6.15
CA VAL A 137 8.61 19.73 7.51
C VAL A 137 7.29 18.96 7.45
N ILE A 138 6.41 19.31 6.50
CA ILE A 138 5.13 18.60 6.33
C ILE A 138 5.37 17.13 5.92
N SER A 139 6.24 16.87 4.95
CA SER A 139 6.55 15.49 4.52
C SER A 139 7.14 14.64 5.65
N GLY A 140 8.10 15.20 6.38
CA GLY A 140 8.69 14.51 7.53
C GLY A 140 7.68 14.25 8.65
N GLY A 141 6.82 15.24 8.95
CA GLY A 141 5.71 15.10 9.89
C GLY A 141 4.71 14.00 9.48
N MET A 142 4.35 13.95 8.20
CA MET A 142 3.49 12.90 7.64
C MET A 142 4.11 11.50 7.82
N LEU A 143 5.40 11.34 7.50
CA LEU A 143 6.10 10.07 7.71
C LEU A 143 6.14 9.68 9.18
N LEU A 144 6.36 10.63 10.10
CA LEU A 144 6.31 10.36 11.55
C LEU A 144 4.92 9.95 12.02
N ALA A 145 3.85 10.60 11.54
CA ALA A 145 2.48 10.25 11.87
C ALA A 145 2.17 8.80 11.44
N LEU A 146 2.58 8.41 10.24
CA LEU A 146 2.41 7.03 9.75
C LEU A 146 3.20 6.02 10.60
N VAL A 147 4.45 6.35 10.99
CA VAL A 147 5.23 5.50 11.90
C VAL A 147 4.57 5.40 13.27
N ALA A 148 4.02 6.51 13.78
CA ALA A 148 3.29 6.54 15.06
C ALA A 148 2.09 5.58 15.04
N VAL A 149 1.32 5.55 13.94
CA VAL A 149 0.20 4.61 13.77
C VAL A 149 0.68 3.15 13.82
N TRP A 150 1.76 2.82 13.12
CA TRP A 150 2.29 1.45 13.10
C TRP A 150 2.87 1.00 14.44
N LYS A 151 3.52 1.91 15.18
CA LYS A 151 4.17 1.62 16.47
C LYS A 151 3.22 1.79 17.67
N GLY A 152 2.08 2.43 17.48
CA GLY A 152 1.19 2.83 18.58
C GLY A 152 1.87 3.81 19.53
N ASP A 153 2.63 4.77 18.97
CA ASP A 153 3.47 5.69 19.74
C ASP A 153 2.85 7.09 19.76
N VAL A 154 2.25 7.44 20.90
CA VAL A 154 1.60 8.75 21.13
C VAL A 154 2.60 9.91 21.10
N HIS A 155 3.84 9.68 21.53
CA HIS A 155 4.86 10.74 21.52
C HIS A 155 5.26 11.10 20.10
N LEU A 156 5.44 10.11 19.22
CA LEU A 156 5.68 10.35 17.80
C LEU A 156 4.48 11.01 17.12
N TRP A 157 3.27 10.63 17.52
CA TRP A 157 2.04 11.24 17.01
C TRP A 157 1.98 12.73 17.35
N ASN A 158 2.18 13.07 18.61
CA ASN A 158 2.19 14.46 19.06
C ASN A 158 3.35 15.27 18.45
N GLU A 159 4.50 14.63 18.22
CA GLU A 159 5.62 15.25 17.53
C GLU A 159 5.28 15.57 16.06
N ALA A 160 4.64 14.63 15.35
CA ALA A 160 4.18 14.85 13.98
C ALA A 160 3.21 16.05 13.89
N HIS A 161 2.23 16.11 14.79
CA HIS A 161 1.28 17.22 14.85
C HIS A 161 1.97 18.54 15.17
N ARG A 162 2.95 18.56 16.07
CA ARG A 162 3.76 19.76 16.33
C ARG A 162 4.46 20.24 15.06
N HIS A 163 5.03 19.36 14.24
CA HIS A 163 5.60 19.73 12.96
C HIS A 163 4.59 20.37 12.02
N PHE A 164 3.34 19.91 11.99
CA PHE A 164 2.29 20.52 11.18
C PHE A 164 1.93 21.93 11.69
N TYR A 165 1.73 22.10 13.00
CA TYR A 165 1.35 23.39 13.57
C TYR A 165 2.50 24.42 13.53
N GLU A 166 3.75 23.99 13.66
CA GLU A 166 4.94 24.86 13.66
C GLU A 166 5.55 25.03 12.26
N ALA A 167 4.94 24.44 11.22
CA ALA A 167 5.43 24.57 9.86
C ALA A 167 5.51 26.03 9.42
N PRO A 168 6.57 26.46 8.71
CA PRO A 168 6.81 27.87 8.36
C PRO A 168 5.88 28.34 7.23
N CYS A 169 4.57 28.46 7.53
CA CYS A 169 3.54 28.91 6.61
C CYS A 169 3.74 30.37 6.20
N LYS A 170 3.72 30.65 4.90
CA LYS A 170 3.85 31.99 4.31
C LYS A 170 2.62 32.44 3.53
N SER A 171 1.71 31.55 3.24
CA SER A 171 0.54 31.79 2.40
C SER A 171 -0.70 31.04 2.91
N GLU A 172 -1.89 31.40 2.38
CA GLU A 172 -3.12 30.63 2.61
C GLU A 172 -3.00 29.21 2.03
N LEU A 173 -2.31 29.06 0.90
CA LEU A 173 -2.04 27.76 0.31
C LEU A 173 -1.25 26.84 1.25
N ASP A 174 -0.26 27.38 1.98
CA ASP A 174 0.48 26.60 2.96
C ASP A 174 -0.43 26.12 4.08
N ARG A 175 -1.39 26.94 4.53
CA ARG A 175 -2.39 26.55 5.54
C ARG A 175 -3.31 25.46 5.05
N ASP A 176 -3.83 25.56 3.81
CA ASP A 176 -4.66 24.52 3.21
C ASP A 176 -3.90 23.18 3.08
N ILE A 177 -2.58 23.21 2.86
CA ILE A 177 -1.72 22.03 2.87
C ILE A 177 -1.56 21.45 4.28
N VAL A 178 -1.36 22.31 5.30
CA VAL A 178 -1.33 21.86 6.72
C VAL A 178 -2.65 21.21 7.09
N ASP A 179 -3.77 21.83 6.74
CA ASP A 179 -5.11 21.29 7.00
C ASP A 179 -5.30 19.91 6.35
N LEU A 180 -4.79 19.72 5.12
CA LEU A 180 -4.84 18.40 4.47
C LEU A 180 -3.93 17.39 5.18
N ALA A 181 -2.76 17.80 5.67
CA ALA A 181 -1.87 16.93 6.41
C ALA A 181 -2.48 16.47 7.74
N LEU A 182 -3.08 17.39 8.50
CA LEU A 182 -3.84 17.08 9.71
C LEU A 182 -4.99 16.13 9.41
N ALA A 183 -5.84 16.46 8.43
CA ALA A 183 -6.95 15.60 8.04
C ALA A 183 -6.49 14.20 7.64
N SER A 184 -5.36 14.05 6.93
CA SER A 184 -4.84 12.74 6.55
C SER A 184 -4.37 11.91 7.75
N ALA A 185 -3.73 12.56 8.73
CA ALA A 185 -3.31 11.92 9.98
C ALA A 185 -4.53 11.47 10.80
N ASP A 186 -5.51 12.35 11.00
CA ASP A 186 -6.72 12.07 11.78
C ASP A 186 -7.54 10.95 11.14
N ILE A 187 -7.70 10.96 9.80
CA ILE A 187 -8.34 9.86 9.06
C ILE A 187 -7.61 8.52 9.29
N ALA A 188 -6.28 8.52 9.42
CA ALA A 188 -5.54 7.29 9.64
C ALA A 188 -5.90 6.62 10.98
N ILE A 189 -6.28 7.39 12.00
CA ILE A 189 -6.78 6.88 13.28
C ILE A 189 -8.30 6.88 13.37
N ARG A 190 -9.03 7.16 12.27
CA ARG A 190 -10.50 7.25 12.20
C ARG A 190 -11.06 8.37 13.06
N ASP A 191 -10.33 9.43 13.29
CA ASP A 191 -10.88 10.69 13.77
C ASP A 191 -11.48 11.44 12.58
N THR A 192 -12.74 11.82 12.68
CA THR A 192 -13.49 12.47 11.58
C THR A 192 -14.22 13.72 12.03
N ASP A 193 -13.92 14.23 13.22
CA ASP A 193 -14.78 15.20 13.89
C ASP A 193 -14.54 16.65 13.40
N GLU A 194 -13.32 17.06 13.07
CA GLU A 194 -13.00 18.46 12.77
C GLU A 194 -12.21 18.64 11.47
N PHE A 195 -12.91 18.61 10.33
CA PHE A 195 -12.27 18.87 9.03
C PHE A 195 -12.67 20.20 8.42
N PRO A 196 -11.79 20.85 7.62
CA PRO A 196 -12.11 22.05 6.88
C PRO A 196 -13.31 21.85 5.95
N GLU A 197 -14.17 22.85 5.85
CA GLU A 197 -15.39 22.78 5.03
C GLU A 197 -15.10 22.41 3.57
N TRP A 198 -13.99 22.93 2.99
CA TRP A 198 -13.58 22.61 1.63
C TRP A 198 -13.25 21.13 1.46
N PHE A 199 -12.68 20.49 2.50
CA PHE A 199 -12.37 19.05 2.47
C PHE A 199 -13.66 18.22 2.59
N VAL A 200 -14.52 18.53 3.54
CA VAL A 200 -15.81 17.83 3.73
C VAL A 200 -16.68 17.89 2.48
N ARG A 201 -16.62 19.02 1.73
CA ARG A 201 -17.33 19.19 0.46
C ARG A 201 -16.63 18.58 -0.75
N GLY A 202 -15.42 18.05 -0.61
CA GLY A 202 -14.64 17.53 -1.73
C GLY A 202 -14.18 18.60 -2.73
N CYS A 203 -14.00 19.85 -2.26
CA CYS A 203 -13.63 20.99 -3.10
C CYS A 203 -12.12 21.26 -3.00
N PHE A 204 -11.30 20.67 -3.85
CA PHE A 204 -9.83 20.73 -3.79
C PHE A 204 -9.19 21.86 -4.61
N ASN A 205 -9.99 22.82 -5.13
CA ASN A 205 -9.50 23.92 -5.95
C ASN A 205 -8.56 24.89 -5.21
N LYS A 206 -8.55 24.86 -3.89
CA LYS A 206 -7.60 25.59 -3.05
C LYS A 206 -6.20 24.96 -3.00
N LEU A 207 -6.10 23.69 -3.29
CA LEU A 207 -4.85 22.93 -3.24
C LEU A 207 -4.06 23.01 -4.56
N PRO A 208 -2.72 22.88 -4.52
CA PRO A 208 -1.95 22.72 -5.74
C PRO A 208 -2.32 21.39 -6.42
N ARG A 209 -2.18 21.35 -7.75
CA ARG A 209 -2.57 20.16 -8.54
C ARG A 209 -1.89 18.88 -8.08
N ASP A 210 -0.63 18.98 -7.67
CA ASP A 210 0.17 17.84 -7.19
C ASP A 210 -0.39 17.23 -5.89
N ALA A 211 -1.18 17.96 -5.11
CA ALA A 211 -1.83 17.46 -3.90
C ALA A 211 -3.23 16.83 -4.16
N HIS A 212 -3.81 17.04 -5.36
CA HIS A 212 -5.16 16.55 -5.65
C HIS A 212 -5.27 15.02 -5.58
N PRO A 213 -4.32 14.19 -6.07
CA PRO A 213 -4.43 12.74 -5.92
C PRO A 213 -4.51 12.31 -4.45
N ALA A 214 -3.65 12.86 -3.59
CA ALA A 214 -3.67 12.59 -2.15
C ALA A 214 -4.99 13.04 -1.50
N ALA A 215 -5.42 14.28 -1.79
CA ALA A 215 -6.67 14.82 -1.25
C ALA A 215 -7.90 13.96 -1.61
N ARG A 216 -7.95 13.43 -2.84
CA ARG A 216 -9.02 12.53 -3.29
C ARG A 216 -9.01 11.21 -2.53
N VAL A 217 -7.83 10.61 -2.35
CA VAL A 217 -7.69 9.35 -1.59
C VAL A 217 -8.15 9.55 -0.15
N TYR A 218 -7.71 10.62 0.53
CA TYR A 218 -8.11 10.91 1.91
C TYR A 218 -9.60 11.22 2.01
N TYR A 219 -10.15 11.97 1.06
CA TYR A 219 -11.58 12.27 1.00
C TYR A 219 -12.45 11.02 0.86
N ILE A 220 -12.10 10.12 -0.05
CA ILE A 220 -12.82 8.85 -0.20
C ILE A 220 -12.69 7.99 1.05
N ARG A 221 -11.50 7.97 1.69
CA ARG A 221 -11.31 7.26 2.95
C ARG A 221 -12.19 7.84 4.06
N HIS A 222 -12.29 9.17 4.16
CA HIS A 222 -13.20 9.86 5.08
C HIS A 222 -14.66 9.44 4.84
N LEU A 223 -15.16 9.56 3.61
CA LEU A 223 -16.53 9.18 3.27
C LEU A 223 -16.82 7.71 3.57
N LEU A 224 -15.87 6.82 3.31
CA LEU A 224 -15.99 5.40 3.63
C LEU A 224 -16.09 5.17 5.14
N ILE A 225 -15.29 5.87 5.94
CA ILE A 225 -15.36 5.80 7.41
C ILE A 225 -16.72 6.28 7.90
N VAL A 226 -17.18 7.45 7.44
CA VAL A 226 -18.49 8.02 7.81
C VAL A 226 -19.63 7.05 7.42
N ALA A 227 -19.59 6.49 6.21
CA ALA A 227 -20.61 5.52 5.78
C ALA A 227 -20.63 4.26 6.66
N GLN A 228 -19.45 3.74 7.04
CA GLN A 228 -19.32 2.58 7.91
C GLN A 228 -19.80 2.86 9.34
N GLU A 229 -19.49 4.03 9.89
CA GLU A 229 -19.92 4.42 11.24
C GLU A 229 -21.43 4.62 11.31
N LEU A 230 -22.01 5.26 10.31
CA LEU A 230 -23.48 5.38 10.20
C LEU A 230 -24.12 3.99 10.06
N ALA A 231 -23.59 3.10 9.20
CA ALA A 231 -24.12 1.77 9.01
C ALA A 231 -24.03 0.89 10.27
N MET A 232 -23.10 1.19 11.18
CA MET A 232 -22.92 0.52 12.48
C MET A 232 -23.67 1.24 13.63
N GLY A 233 -24.35 2.34 13.34
CA GLY A 233 -25.08 3.14 14.33
C GLY A 233 -26.19 2.34 15.04
N ASN A 234 -26.55 2.77 16.26
CA ASN A 234 -27.55 2.09 17.09
C ASN A 234 -29.00 2.32 16.62
N TYR A 235 -29.20 3.19 15.65
CA TYR A 235 -30.51 3.54 15.11
C TYR A 235 -30.69 2.99 13.70
N LYS A 236 -31.80 2.30 13.43
CA LYS A 236 -32.13 1.73 12.13
C LYS A 236 -32.11 2.77 11.00
N MET A 237 -32.42 4.02 11.30
CA MET A 237 -32.38 5.11 10.32
C MET A 237 -30.96 5.46 9.91
N ASP A 238 -30.01 5.39 10.83
CA ASP A 238 -28.59 5.67 10.54
C ASP A 238 -27.96 4.52 9.72
N GLU A 239 -28.35 3.27 10.00
CA GLU A 239 -27.98 2.11 9.17
C GLU A 239 -28.42 2.32 7.71
N VAL A 240 -29.69 2.75 7.49
CA VAL A 240 -30.21 3.02 6.14
C VAL A 240 -29.43 4.13 5.44
N LYS A 241 -29.10 5.21 6.15
CA LYS A 241 -28.30 6.32 5.62
C LYS A 241 -26.87 5.88 5.29
N GLY A 242 -26.22 5.14 6.19
CA GLY A 242 -24.89 4.62 6.01
C GLY A 242 -24.81 3.70 4.79
N MET A 243 -25.72 2.76 4.66
CA MET A 243 -25.81 1.89 3.48
C MET A 243 -26.17 2.66 2.20
N GLY A 244 -26.99 3.71 2.30
CA GLY A 244 -27.28 4.62 1.19
C GLY A 244 -26.02 5.33 0.69
N LEU A 245 -25.25 5.92 1.61
CA LEU A 245 -23.97 6.55 1.29
C LEU A 245 -22.99 5.54 0.69
N MET A 246 -22.86 4.34 1.29
CA MET A 246 -22.02 3.28 0.78
C MET A 246 -22.31 2.95 -0.69
N ARG A 247 -23.59 2.82 -1.06
CA ARG A 247 -24.02 2.55 -2.44
C ARG A 247 -23.78 3.69 -3.43
N MET A 248 -23.63 4.91 -2.92
CA MET A 248 -23.33 6.09 -3.74
C MET A 248 -21.83 6.28 -3.98
N LEU A 249 -20.97 5.75 -3.10
CA LEU A 249 -19.51 5.92 -3.23
C LEU A 249 -18.93 5.48 -4.58
N PRO A 250 -19.37 4.39 -5.23
CA PRO A 250 -18.86 4.00 -6.54
C PRO A 250 -18.96 5.10 -7.60
N TYR A 251 -20.04 5.88 -7.60
CA TYR A 251 -20.21 6.99 -8.56
C TYR A 251 -19.19 8.11 -8.40
N THR A 252 -18.56 8.20 -7.22
CA THR A 252 -17.48 9.15 -6.96
C THR A 252 -16.11 8.51 -7.21
N ILE A 253 -15.93 7.25 -6.81
CA ILE A 253 -14.63 6.56 -6.88
C ILE A 253 -14.25 6.19 -8.32
N GLU A 254 -15.18 5.65 -9.12
CA GLU A 254 -14.91 5.17 -10.48
C GLU A 254 -14.35 6.26 -11.43
N PRO A 255 -14.92 7.47 -11.47
CA PRO A 255 -14.32 8.56 -12.26
C PRO A 255 -12.91 8.94 -11.76
N MET A 256 -12.68 8.90 -10.44
CA MET A 256 -11.36 9.18 -9.88
C MET A 256 -10.34 8.10 -10.27
N ILE A 257 -10.70 6.81 -10.20
CA ILE A 257 -9.85 5.71 -10.71
C ILE A 257 -9.51 5.93 -12.17
N SER A 258 -10.52 6.21 -13.01
CA SER A 258 -10.33 6.44 -14.44
C SER A 258 -9.34 7.59 -14.71
N GLN A 259 -9.41 8.65 -13.90
CA GLN A 259 -8.48 9.77 -14.00
C GLN A 259 -7.06 9.35 -13.59
N MET A 260 -6.89 8.61 -12.48
CA MET A 260 -5.56 8.15 -12.02
C MET A 260 -4.90 7.22 -13.04
N VAL A 261 -5.68 6.36 -13.69
CA VAL A 261 -5.20 5.49 -14.79
C VAL A 261 -4.67 6.33 -15.96
N VAL A 262 -5.42 7.36 -16.39
CA VAL A 262 -5.00 8.25 -17.50
C VAL A 262 -3.76 9.07 -17.13
N GLU A 263 -3.72 9.60 -15.90
CA GLU A 263 -2.62 10.41 -15.39
C GLU A 263 -1.42 9.54 -14.91
N ARG A 264 -1.56 8.21 -14.88
CA ARG A 264 -0.56 7.25 -14.40
C ARG A 264 -0.11 7.50 -12.95
N VAL A 265 -1.05 7.86 -12.08
CA VAL A 265 -0.77 8.07 -10.65
C VAL A 265 -1.05 6.77 -9.90
N ILE A 266 -0.09 5.84 -9.95
CA ILE A 266 -0.27 4.45 -9.52
C ILE A 266 -0.65 4.32 -8.04
N MET A 267 0.00 5.07 -7.14
CA MET A 267 -0.29 4.93 -5.71
C MET A 267 -1.72 5.36 -5.38
N ALA A 268 -2.19 6.46 -5.95
CA ALA A 268 -3.58 6.89 -5.78
C ALA A 268 -4.56 5.87 -6.42
N GLU A 269 -4.22 5.33 -7.59
CA GLU A 269 -5.01 4.27 -8.23
C GLU A 269 -5.14 3.03 -7.33
N ILE A 270 -4.03 2.55 -6.74
CA ILE A 270 -4.04 1.41 -5.81
C ILE A 270 -5.02 1.65 -4.66
N TYR A 271 -4.89 2.78 -3.97
CA TYR A 271 -5.75 3.10 -2.82
C TYR A 271 -7.22 3.23 -3.20
N LEU A 272 -7.53 3.93 -4.31
CA LEU A 272 -8.90 4.08 -4.79
C LEU A 272 -9.52 2.73 -5.20
N ARG A 273 -8.76 1.85 -5.87
CA ARG A 273 -9.21 0.50 -6.21
C ARG A 273 -9.47 -0.37 -4.98
N LEU A 274 -8.60 -0.29 -3.96
CA LEU A 274 -8.82 -1.02 -2.71
C LEU A 274 -10.07 -0.53 -1.98
N MET A 275 -10.31 0.79 -1.95
CA MET A 275 -11.53 1.35 -1.37
C MET A 275 -12.77 0.98 -2.18
N ALA A 276 -12.70 0.96 -3.52
CA ALA A 276 -13.77 0.46 -4.38
C ALA A 276 -14.07 -1.02 -4.09
N ALA A 277 -13.03 -1.85 -3.96
CA ALA A 277 -13.19 -3.26 -3.59
C ALA A 277 -13.90 -3.42 -2.23
N VAL A 278 -13.55 -2.61 -1.23
CA VAL A 278 -14.25 -2.58 0.07
C VAL A 278 -15.72 -2.22 -0.10
N VAL A 279 -16.02 -1.16 -0.83
CA VAL A 279 -17.39 -0.68 -1.04
C VAL A 279 -18.24 -1.72 -1.75
N TYR A 280 -17.77 -2.27 -2.87
CA TYR A 280 -18.49 -3.28 -3.63
C TYR A 280 -18.71 -4.55 -2.81
N HIS A 281 -17.69 -5.02 -2.08
CA HIS A 281 -17.81 -6.20 -1.22
C HIS A 281 -18.83 -5.98 -0.09
N GLN A 282 -18.83 -4.82 0.56
CA GLN A 282 -19.81 -4.50 1.60
C GLN A 282 -21.23 -4.31 1.06
N CYS A 283 -21.37 -3.95 -0.21
CA CYS A 283 -22.66 -3.88 -0.91
C CYS A 283 -23.12 -5.22 -1.51
N GLY A 284 -22.31 -6.28 -1.42
CA GLY A 284 -22.63 -7.62 -1.94
C GLY A 284 -22.34 -7.82 -3.43
N ASP A 285 -21.63 -6.90 -4.09
CA ASP A 285 -21.15 -7.05 -5.47
C ASP A 285 -19.71 -7.60 -5.49
N ASP A 286 -19.57 -8.87 -5.13
CA ASP A 286 -18.24 -9.52 -5.05
C ASP A 286 -17.55 -9.62 -6.41
N ARG A 287 -18.29 -9.57 -7.53
CA ARG A 287 -17.69 -9.57 -8.87
C ARG A 287 -16.88 -8.29 -9.11
N ARG A 288 -17.50 -7.12 -8.92
CA ARG A 288 -16.79 -5.83 -9.07
C ARG A 288 -15.72 -5.66 -8.01
N ALA A 289 -16.01 -6.09 -6.77
CA ALA A 289 -14.99 -6.09 -5.71
C ALA A 289 -13.74 -6.86 -6.11
N ALA A 290 -13.91 -8.04 -6.75
CA ALA A 290 -12.81 -8.84 -7.24
C ALA A 290 -12.04 -8.16 -8.37
N GLU A 291 -12.71 -7.55 -9.33
CA GLU A 291 -12.09 -6.83 -10.45
C GLU A 291 -11.15 -5.70 -9.93
N HIS A 292 -11.62 -4.89 -8.98
CA HIS A 292 -10.81 -3.84 -8.38
C HIS A 292 -9.67 -4.38 -7.51
N LEU A 293 -9.93 -5.42 -6.73
CA LEU A 293 -8.93 -6.02 -5.86
C LEU A 293 -7.80 -6.66 -6.66
N ASP A 294 -8.11 -7.41 -7.73
CA ASP A 294 -7.10 -8.04 -8.59
C ASP A 294 -6.24 -6.98 -9.30
N ALA A 295 -6.87 -5.91 -9.79
CA ALA A 295 -6.14 -4.80 -10.39
C ALA A 295 -5.20 -4.14 -9.37
N ALA A 296 -5.65 -3.88 -8.12
CA ALA A 296 -4.82 -3.34 -7.07
C ALA A 296 -3.64 -4.27 -6.71
N ILE A 297 -3.90 -5.58 -6.56
CA ILE A 297 -2.86 -6.59 -6.29
C ILE A 297 -1.82 -6.58 -7.42
N SER A 298 -2.25 -6.56 -8.68
CA SER A 298 -1.34 -6.55 -9.83
C SER A 298 -0.44 -5.32 -9.89
N LEU A 299 -0.91 -4.17 -9.40
CA LEU A 299 -0.12 -2.95 -9.26
C LEU A 299 0.86 -3.00 -8.07
N CYS A 300 0.48 -3.67 -6.98
CA CYS A 300 1.29 -3.74 -5.76
C CYS A 300 2.48 -4.72 -5.85
N LEU A 301 2.26 -5.90 -6.44
CA LEU A 301 3.20 -7.01 -6.33
C LEU A 301 4.57 -6.77 -6.99
N PRO A 302 4.69 -6.12 -8.16
CA PRO A 302 5.99 -5.95 -8.83
C PRO A 302 7.05 -5.26 -7.95
N ASP A 303 6.66 -4.27 -7.15
CA ASP A 303 7.53 -3.54 -6.23
C ASP A 303 7.32 -3.91 -4.76
N ARG A 304 6.53 -4.96 -4.49
CA ARG A 304 6.22 -5.47 -3.14
C ARG A 304 5.58 -4.42 -2.23
N LEU A 305 4.65 -3.64 -2.77
CA LEU A 305 3.93 -2.59 -2.05
C LEU A 305 2.82 -3.21 -1.18
N TYR A 306 3.21 -3.86 -0.09
CA TYR A 306 2.28 -4.57 0.79
C TYR A 306 1.44 -3.65 1.68
N GLY A 307 1.94 -2.44 2.00
CA GLY A 307 1.29 -1.47 2.88
C GLY A 307 -0.17 -1.19 2.53
N PRO A 308 -0.50 -0.82 1.29
CA PRO A 308 -1.90 -0.60 0.89
C PRO A 308 -2.81 -1.81 1.12
N LEU A 309 -2.32 -3.03 0.84
CA LEU A 309 -3.06 -4.28 1.11
C LEU A 309 -3.26 -4.52 2.61
N VAL A 310 -2.23 -4.24 3.40
CA VAL A 310 -2.24 -4.35 4.87
C VAL A 310 -3.28 -3.43 5.49
N GLU A 311 -3.33 -2.17 5.05
CA GLU A 311 -4.28 -1.17 5.55
C GLU A 311 -5.75 -1.54 5.28
N HIS A 312 -6.03 -2.19 4.14
CA HIS A 312 -7.39 -2.57 3.75
C HIS A 312 -7.77 -3.99 4.16
N ARG A 313 -6.80 -4.79 4.69
CA ARG A 313 -7.06 -6.17 5.07
C ARG A 313 -8.14 -6.31 6.16
N ARG A 314 -8.23 -5.35 7.10
CA ARG A 314 -9.29 -5.36 8.13
C ARG A 314 -10.70 -5.35 7.53
N GLN A 315 -10.90 -4.64 6.43
CA GLN A 315 -12.21 -4.45 5.79
C GLN A 315 -12.54 -5.55 4.79
N LEU A 316 -11.55 -6.05 4.06
CA LEU A 316 -11.71 -7.11 3.06
C LEU A 316 -11.59 -8.53 3.64
N GLY A 317 -10.83 -8.71 4.72
CA GLY A 317 -10.72 -9.96 5.45
C GLY A 317 -10.37 -11.18 4.58
N PRO A 318 -11.16 -12.26 4.68
CA PRO A 318 -10.95 -13.47 3.88
C PRO A 318 -11.01 -13.22 2.37
N PHE A 319 -11.78 -12.26 1.91
CA PHE A 319 -11.91 -11.94 0.49
C PHE A 319 -10.56 -11.54 -0.13
N LEU A 320 -9.79 -10.69 0.56
CA LEU A 320 -8.40 -10.37 0.17
C LEU A 320 -7.48 -11.59 0.32
N ASP A 321 -7.59 -12.30 1.45
CA ASP A 321 -6.69 -13.42 1.75
C ASP A 321 -6.79 -14.52 0.70
N ASP A 322 -8.00 -14.90 0.31
CA ASP A 322 -8.25 -15.98 -0.65
C ASP A 322 -7.74 -15.62 -2.05
N ARG A 323 -7.93 -14.37 -2.49
CA ARG A 323 -7.42 -13.91 -3.79
C ARG A 323 -5.90 -13.81 -3.80
N LEU A 324 -5.33 -13.24 -2.75
CA LEU A 324 -3.86 -13.11 -2.66
C LEU A 324 -3.19 -14.48 -2.53
N ALA A 325 -3.83 -15.45 -1.87
CA ALA A 325 -3.35 -16.83 -1.77
C ALA A 325 -3.24 -17.52 -3.14
N LEU A 326 -4.14 -17.19 -4.08
CA LEU A 326 -4.13 -17.75 -5.44
C LEU A 326 -3.02 -17.12 -6.31
N ILE A 327 -2.71 -15.84 -6.07
CA ILE A 327 -1.76 -15.07 -6.91
C ILE A 327 -0.34 -15.21 -6.36
N ASP A 328 -0.12 -14.95 -5.07
CA ASP A 328 1.17 -14.97 -4.39
C ASP A 328 1.02 -15.36 -2.91
N PRO A 329 1.16 -16.65 -2.56
CA PRO A 329 1.06 -17.11 -1.18
C PRO A 329 2.12 -16.51 -0.23
N GLU A 330 3.30 -16.13 -0.73
CA GLU A 330 4.34 -15.52 0.09
C GLU A 330 3.99 -14.06 0.42
N ALA A 331 3.43 -13.33 -0.55
CA ALA A 331 2.88 -12.00 -0.30
C ALA A 331 1.76 -12.05 0.77
N LEU A 332 0.88 -13.06 0.72
CA LEU A 332 -0.15 -13.24 1.75
C LEU A 332 0.45 -13.43 3.15
N LYS A 333 1.49 -14.26 3.30
CA LYS A 333 2.19 -14.43 4.58
C LYS A 333 2.74 -13.10 5.09
N LYS A 334 3.38 -12.35 4.20
CA LYS A 334 3.95 -11.04 4.54
C LYS A 334 2.86 -10.05 4.95
N VAL A 335 1.77 -9.94 4.19
CA VAL A 335 0.62 -9.07 4.49
C VAL A 335 0.00 -9.43 5.84
N LYS A 336 -0.16 -10.71 6.18
CA LYS A 336 -0.68 -11.14 7.49
C LYS A 336 0.20 -10.72 8.66
N ILE A 337 1.53 -10.86 8.51
CA ILE A 337 2.49 -10.45 9.55
C ILE A 337 2.43 -8.94 9.75
N LEU A 338 2.51 -8.17 8.68
CA LEU A 338 2.47 -6.72 8.72
C LEU A 338 1.12 -6.21 9.25
N HIS A 339 0.02 -6.83 8.87
CA HIS A 339 -1.31 -6.46 9.38
C HIS A 339 -1.43 -6.64 10.90
N LYS A 340 -0.86 -7.71 11.45
CA LYS A 340 -0.85 -7.91 12.91
C LYS A 340 -0.09 -6.77 13.61
N GLN A 341 1.03 -6.33 13.04
CA GLN A 341 1.82 -5.23 13.60
C GLN A 341 1.05 -3.89 13.51
N LEU A 342 0.55 -3.54 12.31
CA LEU A 342 -0.24 -2.33 12.11
C LEU A 342 -1.46 -2.30 13.04
N HIS A 343 -2.22 -3.39 13.11
CA HIS A 343 -3.44 -3.43 13.91
C HIS A 343 -3.16 -3.22 15.41
N ALA A 344 -2.10 -3.82 15.94
CA ALA A 344 -1.70 -3.63 17.33
C ALA A 344 -1.29 -2.17 17.61
N GLY A 345 -0.46 -1.58 16.75
CA GLY A 345 -0.06 -0.18 16.87
C GLY A 345 -1.23 0.78 16.73
N TRP A 346 -2.02 0.61 15.68
CA TRP A 346 -3.20 1.42 15.42
C TRP A 346 -4.20 1.41 16.59
N THR A 347 -4.53 0.23 17.13
CA THR A 347 -5.45 0.11 18.28
C THR A 347 -4.93 0.85 19.49
N LYS A 348 -3.64 0.71 19.79
CA LYS A 348 -3.02 1.40 20.92
C LYS A 348 -3.08 2.92 20.76
N LEU A 349 -2.71 3.43 19.56
CA LEU A 349 -2.69 4.86 19.28
C LEU A 349 -4.09 5.45 19.28
N HIS A 350 -5.02 4.85 18.54
CA HIS A 350 -6.40 5.29 18.46
C HIS A 350 -7.05 5.43 19.86
N ASN A 351 -6.90 4.39 20.71
CA ASN A 351 -7.46 4.42 22.06
C ASN A 351 -6.86 5.53 22.92
N ALA A 352 -5.57 5.77 22.77
CA ALA A 352 -4.87 6.76 23.57
C ALA A 352 -5.16 8.20 23.12
N VAL A 353 -5.30 8.43 21.80
CA VAL A 353 -5.53 9.79 21.26
C VAL A 353 -7.00 10.21 21.40
N LEU A 354 -7.92 9.28 21.09
CA LEU A 354 -9.36 9.62 21.11
C LEU A 354 -10.01 9.38 22.48
N GLU A 355 -9.24 8.92 23.50
CA GLU A 355 -9.77 8.55 24.80
C GLU A 355 -10.96 7.57 24.70
N ARG A 356 -11.09 6.91 23.55
CA ARG A 356 -12.15 5.95 23.23
C ARG A 356 -11.55 4.57 23.30
N SER A 357 -12.15 3.66 24.05
CA SER A 357 -11.87 2.25 23.81
C SER A 357 -12.43 1.90 22.41
N VAL A 358 -11.60 1.41 21.50
CA VAL A 358 -12.13 0.76 20.31
C VAL A 358 -13.00 -0.39 20.80
N GLN A 359 -14.29 -0.14 20.87
CA GLN A 359 -15.23 -1.23 20.79
C GLN A 359 -14.99 -1.80 19.40
N VAL A 360 -14.30 -2.92 19.34
CA VAL A 360 -14.22 -3.70 18.10
C VAL A 360 -15.67 -3.91 17.69
N THR A 361 -16.06 -3.29 16.58
CA THR A 361 -17.44 -3.31 16.13
C THR A 361 -17.77 -4.67 15.54
N LEU A 362 -18.00 -5.59 16.46
CA LEU A 362 -18.70 -6.82 16.13
C LEU A 362 -20.14 -6.41 15.80
N THR A 363 -20.65 -6.86 14.65
CA THR A 363 -22.09 -6.79 14.41
C THR A 363 -22.84 -7.39 15.57
N GLY A 364 -24.10 -7.00 15.81
CA GLY A 364 -24.90 -7.57 16.90
C GLY A 364 -24.84 -9.11 16.93
N ARG A 365 -24.87 -9.74 15.76
CA ARG A 365 -24.78 -11.21 15.60
C ARG A 365 -23.39 -11.76 15.92
N GLU A 366 -22.33 -11.11 15.43
CA GLU A 366 -20.94 -11.48 15.76
C GLU A 366 -20.67 -11.32 17.26
N ARG A 367 -21.18 -10.27 17.86
CA ARG A 367 -21.04 -10.01 19.32
C ARG A 367 -21.72 -11.09 20.13
N GLU A 368 -22.92 -11.48 19.75
CA GLU A 368 -23.68 -12.53 20.45
C GLU A 368 -23.00 -13.90 20.33
N VAL A 369 -22.56 -14.27 19.11
CA VAL A 369 -21.78 -15.49 18.89
C VAL A 369 -20.45 -15.44 19.64
N ALA A 370 -19.73 -14.32 19.61
CA ALA A 370 -18.47 -14.13 20.31
C ALA A 370 -18.64 -14.25 21.84
N ARG A 371 -19.74 -13.67 22.39
CA ARG A 371 -20.08 -13.78 23.81
C ARG A 371 -20.24 -15.22 24.24
N LEU A 372 -21.05 -15.98 23.53
CA LEU A 372 -21.30 -17.39 23.84
C LEU A 372 -20.03 -18.24 23.69
N ALA A 373 -19.20 -17.95 22.67
CA ALA A 373 -17.92 -18.62 22.47
C ALA A 373 -16.91 -18.30 23.60
N ALA A 374 -16.88 -17.05 24.07
CA ALA A 374 -16.05 -16.62 25.20
C ALA A 374 -16.46 -17.30 26.53
N PHE A 375 -17.76 -17.54 26.71
CA PHE A 375 -18.30 -18.31 27.83
C PHE A 375 -18.05 -19.83 27.74
N GLY A 376 -17.38 -20.29 26.66
CA GLY A 376 -16.95 -21.69 26.53
C GLY A 376 -17.95 -22.61 25.85
N LEU A 377 -19.05 -22.09 25.23
CA LEU A 377 -19.97 -22.91 24.46
C LEU A 377 -19.29 -23.44 23.20
N THR A 378 -19.64 -24.66 22.82
CA THR A 378 -19.23 -25.25 21.52
C THR A 378 -20.01 -24.66 20.37
N ASP A 379 -19.50 -24.79 19.12
CA ASP A 379 -20.17 -24.29 17.93
C ASP A 379 -21.56 -24.87 17.77
N ILE A 380 -21.75 -26.15 18.11
CA ILE A 380 -23.05 -26.84 18.07
C ILE A 380 -24.02 -26.22 19.08
N GLN A 381 -23.57 -25.94 20.31
CA GLN A 381 -24.41 -25.33 21.33
C GLN A 381 -24.82 -23.90 20.95
N ILE A 382 -23.87 -23.11 20.41
CA ILE A 382 -24.14 -21.76 19.92
C ILE A 382 -25.12 -21.80 18.73
N ALA A 383 -24.92 -22.73 17.79
CA ALA A 383 -25.79 -22.93 16.64
C ALA A 383 -27.24 -23.27 17.07
N ALA A 384 -27.38 -24.17 18.05
CA ALA A 384 -28.68 -24.53 18.59
C ALA A 384 -29.36 -23.36 19.32
N GLN A 385 -28.58 -22.60 20.14
CA GLN A 385 -29.12 -21.49 20.93
C GLN A 385 -29.54 -20.29 20.08
N LEU A 386 -28.80 -20.04 18.97
CA LEU A 386 -29.05 -18.90 18.09
C LEU A 386 -29.84 -19.25 16.83
N HIS A 387 -30.27 -20.49 16.69
CA HIS A 387 -30.98 -21.03 15.51
C HIS A 387 -30.18 -20.80 14.21
N LEU A 388 -28.86 -21.11 14.24
CA LEU A 388 -27.91 -20.95 13.16
C LEU A 388 -27.40 -22.30 12.64
N ALA A 389 -26.85 -22.29 11.43
CA ALA A 389 -26.02 -23.40 10.98
C ALA A 389 -24.65 -23.35 11.72
N GLU A 390 -24.09 -24.50 12.06
CA GLU A 390 -22.76 -24.59 12.71
C GLU A 390 -21.66 -23.91 11.87
N SER A 391 -21.73 -24.02 10.55
CA SER A 391 -20.84 -23.34 9.62
C SER A 391 -20.89 -21.81 9.76
N SER A 392 -22.08 -21.24 9.96
CA SER A 392 -22.29 -19.81 10.18
C SER A 392 -21.70 -19.37 11.52
N VAL A 393 -21.81 -20.18 12.58
CA VAL A 393 -21.18 -19.92 13.87
C VAL A 393 -19.66 -19.92 13.76
N LYS A 394 -19.09 -20.94 13.09
CA LYS A 394 -17.64 -21.01 12.84
C LYS A 394 -17.13 -19.79 12.05
N ALA A 395 -17.88 -19.39 11.02
CA ALA A 395 -17.56 -18.19 10.25
C ALA A 395 -17.60 -16.92 11.12
N ALA A 396 -18.67 -16.74 11.91
CA ALA A 396 -18.82 -15.59 12.82
C ALA A 396 -17.71 -15.52 13.86
N ILE A 397 -17.33 -16.65 14.48
CA ILE A 397 -16.21 -16.71 15.44
C ILE A 397 -14.90 -16.36 14.74
N LYS A 398 -14.64 -16.90 13.55
CA LYS A 398 -13.45 -16.58 12.76
C LYS A 398 -13.40 -15.09 12.44
N THR A 399 -14.51 -14.52 12.02
CA THR A 399 -14.63 -13.08 11.72
C THR A 399 -14.45 -12.24 12.98
N ALA A 400 -15.10 -12.60 14.08
CA ALA A 400 -14.93 -11.92 15.37
C ALA A 400 -13.46 -11.93 15.82
N LYS A 401 -12.78 -13.08 15.79
CA LYS A 401 -11.35 -13.19 16.09
C LYS A 401 -10.48 -12.33 15.18
N ASN A 402 -10.77 -12.29 13.88
CA ASN A 402 -10.04 -11.46 12.93
C ASN A 402 -10.25 -9.96 13.21
N LYS A 403 -11.48 -9.55 13.50
CA LYS A 403 -11.84 -8.16 13.82
C LYS A 403 -11.22 -7.70 15.13
N THR A 404 -11.15 -8.58 16.13
CA THR A 404 -10.61 -8.30 17.47
C THR A 404 -9.10 -8.47 17.57
N GLY A 405 -8.46 -9.10 16.56
CA GLY A 405 -7.04 -9.47 16.62
C GLY A 405 -6.74 -10.58 17.63
N THR A 406 -7.77 -11.27 18.16
CA THR A 406 -7.61 -12.33 19.17
C THR A 406 -7.25 -13.67 18.53
N ASN A 407 -6.49 -14.49 19.28
CA ASN A 407 -6.09 -15.83 18.83
C ASN A 407 -6.94 -16.95 19.45
N SER A 408 -7.64 -16.67 20.54
CA SER A 408 -8.47 -17.66 21.24
C SER A 408 -9.90 -17.18 21.44
N ARG A 409 -10.84 -18.12 21.69
CA ARG A 409 -12.23 -17.79 22.02
C ARG A 409 -12.35 -17.04 23.35
N LYS A 410 -11.51 -17.38 24.33
CA LYS A 410 -11.53 -16.74 25.65
C LYS A 410 -11.13 -15.25 25.58
N GLU A 411 -10.19 -14.91 24.70
CA GLU A 411 -9.76 -13.52 24.50
C GLU A 411 -10.88 -12.63 23.90
N LEU A 412 -11.89 -13.22 23.23
CA LEU A 412 -13.06 -12.49 22.77
C LEU A 412 -13.82 -11.80 23.90
N ALA A 413 -13.71 -12.32 25.15
CA ALA A 413 -14.33 -11.68 26.33
C ALA A 413 -13.87 -10.24 26.59
N LEU A 414 -12.70 -9.86 26.08
CA LEU A 414 -12.16 -8.50 26.22
C LEU A 414 -12.84 -7.48 25.31
N PHE A 415 -13.71 -7.93 24.39
CA PHE A 415 -14.30 -7.11 23.31
C PHE A 415 -15.83 -7.20 23.26
N ILE A 416 -16.46 -7.68 24.32
CA ILE A 416 -17.90 -7.96 24.37
C ILE A 416 -18.59 -7.09 25.42
#